data_2567f7a7d12818d8b1c0a94ae4593197
#
_entry.id   2567f7a7d12818d8b1c0a94ae4593197
#
_cell.length_a   1.000
_cell.length_b   1.000
_cell.length_c   1.000
_cell.angle_alpha   90.00
_cell.angle_beta   90.00
_cell.angle_gamma   90.00
#
_symmetry.space_group_name_H-M   'P 1'
#
loop_
_entity.id
_entity.type
_entity.pdbx_description
1 polymer ?
#
loop_
_entity_poly.entity_id
_entity_poly.type
_entity_poly.pdbx_seq_one_letter_code
_entity_poly.pdbx_strand_id
1 'polypeptide(L)'
;MKEIMSRRSIRKYTAEAVADADLQQIVESARLAPSGSNTQPTRFLIVRDEDVKRKIVMADHEQEWMMTAPVFIVCAVDIACRNKQYNGPLDETDGSFELKQVIRDGAIAVEHLALEAEHLGLGTCWTAWFEQSRMRAAVDAPKGYFIVAVLTLGVPAETPAARQRKSLSEIVSYDHWN
;
A
#
# COMPACT_ATOMS: atom_id res chain seq x y z
N MET A 1 -1.84 -7.31 19.62
CA MET A 1 -1.20 -7.78 18.37
C MET A 1 0.26 -7.38 18.41
N LYS A 2 1.17 -8.33 18.39
CA LYS A 2 2.62 -8.07 18.42
C LYS A 2 3.10 -7.39 17.13
N GLU A 3 2.45 -7.68 16.02
CA GLU A 3 2.78 -7.16 14.67
C GLU A 3 2.73 -5.63 14.61
N ILE A 4 1.77 -5.00 15.29
CA ILE A 4 1.69 -3.53 15.40
C ILE A 4 2.94 -2.97 16.09
N MET A 5 3.48 -3.71 17.06
CA MET A 5 4.68 -3.29 17.83
C MET A 5 5.98 -3.58 17.08
N SER A 6 6.04 -4.72 16.36
CA SER A 6 7.27 -5.20 15.73
C SER A 6 7.47 -4.68 14.31
N ARG A 7 6.38 -4.47 13.54
CA ARG A 7 6.47 -4.07 12.11
C ARG A 7 7.38 -2.86 11.90
N ARG A 8 8.26 -2.98 10.91
CA ARG A 8 9.16 -1.91 10.45
C ARG A 8 9.04 -1.73 8.94
N SER A 9 9.44 -0.57 8.44
CA SER A 9 9.63 -0.36 7.01
C SER A 9 10.96 -0.98 6.60
N ILE A 10 10.92 -2.07 5.86
CA ILE A 10 12.07 -2.84 5.40
C ILE A 10 12.45 -2.37 3.99
N ARG A 11 13.71 -2.03 3.78
CA ARG A 11 14.25 -1.51 2.52
C ARG A 11 15.41 -2.32 1.97
N LYS A 12 15.73 -3.44 2.63
CA LYS A 12 16.69 -4.45 2.13
C LYS A 12 16.07 -5.82 2.30
N TYR A 13 16.09 -6.59 1.25
CA TYR A 13 15.50 -7.93 1.20
C TYR A 13 16.55 -8.94 0.76
N THR A 14 16.35 -10.19 1.16
CA THR A 14 17.12 -11.31 0.62
C THR A 14 16.59 -11.68 -0.77
N ALA A 15 17.35 -12.50 -1.50
CA ALA A 15 16.92 -13.04 -2.80
C ALA A 15 15.91 -14.20 -2.65
N GLU A 16 15.47 -14.51 -1.43
CA GLU A 16 14.51 -15.59 -1.17
C GLU A 16 13.13 -15.24 -1.75
N ALA A 17 12.54 -16.19 -2.45
CA ALA A 17 11.22 -16.01 -3.05
C ALA A 17 10.13 -16.00 -1.98
N VAL A 18 9.12 -15.16 -2.18
CA VAL A 18 7.90 -15.19 -1.37
C VAL A 18 6.99 -16.30 -1.89
N ALA A 19 6.57 -17.21 -1.00
CA ALA A 19 5.69 -18.30 -1.35
C ALA A 19 4.30 -17.81 -1.79
N ASP A 20 3.70 -18.50 -2.76
CA ASP A 20 2.36 -18.14 -3.24
C ASP A 20 1.29 -18.27 -2.16
N ALA A 21 1.45 -19.23 -1.24
CA ALA A 21 0.54 -19.39 -0.11
C ALA A 21 0.57 -18.18 0.82
N ASP A 22 1.76 -17.64 1.12
CA ASP A 22 1.91 -16.43 1.94
C ASP A 22 1.30 -15.22 1.24
N LEU A 23 1.53 -15.07 -0.07
CA LEU A 23 0.90 -13.99 -0.85
C LEU A 23 -0.62 -14.07 -0.82
N GLN A 24 -1.19 -15.27 -0.95
CA GLN A 24 -2.64 -15.46 -0.86
C GLN A 24 -3.18 -15.07 0.51
N GLN A 25 -2.51 -15.46 1.59
CA GLN A 25 -2.91 -15.12 2.95
C GLN A 25 -2.82 -13.62 3.20
N ILE A 26 -1.75 -12.97 2.74
CA ILE A 26 -1.54 -11.52 2.83
C ILE A 26 -2.66 -10.76 2.09
N VAL A 27 -2.98 -11.15 0.85
CA VAL A 27 -4.05 -10.51 0.07
C VAL A 27 -5.42 -10.79 0.69
N GLU A 28 -5.64 -11.98 1.24
CA GLU A 28 -6.90 -12.32 1.94
C GLU A 28 -7.12 -11.43 3.17
N SER A 29 -6.08 -11.16 3.95
CA SER A 29 -6.19 -10.24 5.10
C SER A 29 -6.64 -8.84 4.66
N ALA A 30 -6.10 -8.35 3.55
CA ALA A 30 -6.50 -7.07 2.96
C ALA A 30 -7.94 -7.10 2.39
N ARG A 31 -8.36 -8.22 1.80
CA ARG A 31 -9.73 -8.41 1.31
C ARG A 31 -10.78 -8.34 2.43
N LEU A 32 -10.41 -8.77 3.64
CA LEU A 32 -11.27 -8.76 4.83
C LEU A 32 -11.35 -7.38 5.51
N ALA A 33 -10.58 -6.39 5.04
CA ALA A 33 -10.61 -5.04 5.58
C ALA A 33 -12.01 -4.40 5.41
N PRO A 34 -12.48 -3.61 6.38
CA PRO A 34 -13.75 -2.90 6.24
C PRO A 34 -13.66 -1.81 5.16
N SER A 35 -14.77 -1.53 4.50
CA SER A 35 -14.91 -0.40 3.60
C SER A 35 -16.25 0.31 3.81
N GLY A 36 -16.30 1.60 3.55
CA GLY A 36 -17.54 2.38 3.72
C GLY A 36 -18.67 1.79 2.87
N SER A 37 -19.82 1.51 3.52
CA SER A 37 -20.99 0.84 2.92
C SER A 37 -20.64 -0.50 2.25
N ASN A 38 -19.54 -1.14 2.65
CA ASN A 38 -19.04 -2.40 2.09
C ASN A 38 -18.81 -2.34 0.56
N THR A 39 -18.35 -1.20 0.06
CA THR A 39 -18.14 -0.99 -1.39
C THR A 39 -16.95 -1.74 -1.97
N GLN A 40 -16.01 -2.19 -1.13
CA GLN A 40 -14.87 -3.04 -1.48
C GLN A 40 -14.09 -2.52 -2.71
N PRO A 41 -13.60 -1.26 -2.69
CA PRO A 41 -13.01 -0.63 -3.86
C PRO A 41 -11.60 -1.13 -4.16
N THR A 42 -10.95 -1.82 -3.22
CA THR A 42 -9.52 -2.15 -3.30
C THR A 42 -9.23 -3.19 -4.38
N ARG A 43 -8.16 -2.98 -5.11
CA ARG A 43 -7.62 -3.88 -6.14
C ARG A 43 -6.10 -4.01 -5.92
N PHE A 44 -5.59 -5.21 -6.12
CA PHE A 44 -4.17 -5.52 -5.94
C PHE A 44 -3.58 -6.05 -7.24
N LEU A 45 -2.41 -5.51 -7.63
CA LEU A 45 -1.57 -6.07 -8.68
C LEU A 45 -0.29 -6.59 -8.04
N ILE A 46 -0.06 -7.89 -8.16
CA ILE A 46 1.17 -8.53 -7.70
C ILE A 46 2.19 -8.49 -8.83
N VAL A 47 3.33 -7.87 -8.59
CA VAL A 47 4.38 -7.66 -9.59
C VAL A 47 5.64 -8.41 -9.18
N ARG A 48 6.05 -9.37 -10.02
CA ARG A 48 7.32 -10.10 -9.93
C ARG A 48 8.20 -9.85 -11.16
N ASP A 49 7.60 -9.35 -12.23
CA ASP A 49 8.29 -9.03 -13.48
C ASP A 49 9.26 -7.88 -13.27
N GLU A 50 10.55 -8.09 -13.63
CA GLU A 50 11.62 -7.13 -13.39
C GLU A 50 11.43 -5.83 -14.19
N ASP A 51 10.90 -5.91 -15.42
CA ASP A 51 10.70 -4.74 -16.28
C ASP A 51 9.55 -3.87 -15.72
N VAL A 52 8.48 -4.49 -15.21
CA VAL A 52 7.38 -3.78 -14.56
C VAL A 52 7.85 -3.17 -13.24
N LYS A 53 8.61 -3.91 -12.42
CA LYS A 53 9.22 -3.37 -11.19
C LYS A 53 10.10 -2.16 -11.51
N ARG A 54 10.91 -2.22 -12.57
CA ARG A 54 11.76 -1.11 -13.00
C ARG A 54 10.93 0.12 -13.39
N LYS A 55 9.82 -0.04 -14.12
CA LYS A 55 8.91 1.05 -14.46
C LYS A 55 8.31 1.70 -13.22
N ILE A 56 7.92 0.90 -12.22
CA ILE A 56 7.42 1.38 -10.93
C ILE A 56 8.48 2.21 -10.20
N VAL A 57 9.71 1.69 -10.10
CA VAL A 57 10.83 2.41 -9.46
C VAL A 57 11.08 3.76 -10.14
N MET A 58 11.10 3.79 -11.48
CA MET A 58 11.26 5.03 -12.24
C MET A 58 10.11 6.03 -12.01
N ALA A 59 8.88 5.54 -11.82
CA ALA A 59 7.73 6.37 -11.50
C ALA A 59 7.76 6.89 -10.06
N ASP A 60 8.43 6.18 -9.15
CA ASP A 60 8.54 6.51 -7.73
C ASP A 60 9.92 7.11 -7.38
N HIS A 61 10.30 8.17 -8.10
CA HIS A 61 11.52 8.95 -7.86
C HIS A 61 12.82 8.11 -7.87
N GLU A 62 12.89 7.08 -8.72
CA GLU A 62 14.08 6.24 -8.90
C GLU A 62 14.60 5.62 -7.58
N GLN A 63 13.67 5.18 -6.72
CA GLN A 63 14.01 4.56 -5.44
C GLN A 63 14.61 3.15 -5.64
N GLU A 64 15.88 3.07 -6.07
CA GLU A 64 16.57 1.81 -6.44
C GLU A 64 16.59 0.75 -5.35
N TRP A 65 16.49 1.13 -4.06
CA TRP A 65 16.39 0.16 -2.97
C TRP A 65 15.20 -0.81 -3.11
N MET A 66 14.13 -0.36 -3.77
CA MET A 66 12.93 -1.18 -3.99
C MET A 66 13.26 -2.44 -4.80
N MET A 67 14.20 -2.37 -5.75
CA MET A 67 14.59 -3.51 -6.59
C MET A 67 15.20 -4.68 -5.81
N THR A 68 15.57 -4.50 -4.55
CA THR A 68 16.00 -5.62 -3.70
C THR A 68 14.82 -6.53 -3.29
N ALA A 69 13.57 -6.04 -3.36
CA ALA A 69 12.39 -6.83 -3.01
C ALA A 69 11.98 -7.76 -4.16
N PRO A 70 11.72 -9.05 -3.88
CA PRO A 70 11.28 -10.01 -4.90
C PRO A 70 9.87 -9.73 -5.44
N VAL A 71 9.03 -9.06 -4.64
CA VAL A 71 7.63 -8.79 -4.99
C VAL A 71 7.27 -7.35 -4.70
N PHE A 72 6.54 -6.69 -5.62
CA PHE A 72 5.80 -5.47 -5.33
C PHE A 72 4.31 -5.76 -5.34
N ILE A 73 3.56 -5.12 -4.44
CA ILE A 73 2.10 -5.16 -4.42
C ILE A 73 1.63 -3.73 -4.69
N VAL A 74 1.07 -3.50 -5.87
CA VAL A 74 0.45 -2.22 -6.22
C VAL A 74 -0.98 -2.24 -5.70
N CYS A 75 -1.29 -1.32 -4.82
CA CYS A 75 -2.60 -1.20 -4.19
C CYS A 75 -3.37 -0.05 -4.84
N ALA A 76 -4.43 -0.38 -5.55
CA ALA A 76 -5.29 0.58 -6.21
C ALA A 76 -6.71 0.56 -5.62
N VAL A 77 -7.46 1.62 -5.88
CA VAL A 77 -8.90 1.69 -5.59
C VAL A 77 -9.67 2.05 -6.84
N ASP A 78 -10.81 1.39 -7.02
CA ASP A 78 -11.74 1.60 -8.12
C ASP A 78 -12.82 2.59 -7.69
N ILE A 79 -12.80 3.80 -8.23
CA ILE A 79 -13.76 4.85 -7.91
C ILE A 79 -15.20 4.47 -8.34
N ALA A 80 -15.35 3.62 -9.36
CA ALA A 80 -16.65 3.20 -9.86
C ALA A 80 -17.47 2.43 -8.81
N CYS A 81 -16.83 1.89 -7.77
CA CYS A 81 -17.51 1.27 -6.62
C CYS A 81 -18.38 2.28 -5.84
N ARG A 82 -18.06 3.57 -5.93
CA ARG A 82 -18.80 4.68 -5.30
C ARG A 82 -19.59 5.49 -6.30
N ASN A 83 -19.00 5.80 -7.43
CA ASN A 83 -19.60 6.65 -8.45
C ASN A 83 -19.23 6.12 -9.85
N LYS A 84 -20.17 5.42 -10.47
CA LYS A 84 -19.99 4.84 -11.83
C LYS A 84 -19.84 5.91 -12.92
N GLN A 85 -20.30 7.14 -12.65
CA GLN A 85 -20.23 8.24 -13.60
C GLN A 85 -19.10 9.21 -13.29
N TYR A 86 -18.19 8.80 -12.41
CA TYR A 86 -17.07 9.64 -12.03
C TYR A 86 -16.21 10.02 -13.25
N ASN A 87 -15.93 11.31 -13.40
CA ASN A 87 -15.19 11.88 -14.52
C ASN A 87 -14.09 12.88 -14.07
N GLY A 88 -13.77 12.89 -12.77
CA GLY A 88 -12.69 13.72 -12.24
C GLY A 88 -11.30 13.25 -12.71
N PRO A 89 -10.26 14.05 -12.41
CA PRO A 89 -8.91 13.80 -12.92
C PRO A 89 -8.24 12.55 -12.35
N LEU A 90 -8.66 12.07 -11.17
CA LEU A 90 -8.03 10.95 -10.44
C LEU A 90 -6.52 11.14 -10.26
N ASP A 91 -6.12 12.33 -9.87
CA ASP A 91 -4.74 12.70 -9.54
C ASP A 91 -4.68 13.48 -8.22
N GLU A 92 -3.54 14.10 -7.94
CA GLU A 92 -3.27 14.83 -6.71
C GLU A 92 -4.14 16.10 -6.57
N THR A 93 -4.72 16.59 -7.65
CA THR A 93 -5.61 17.77 -7.66
C THR A 93 -7.06 17.43 -7.36
N ASP A 94 -7.40 16.14 -7.36
CA ASP A 94 -8.75 15.65 -7.17
C ASP A 94 -9.21 15.76 -5.72
N GLY A 95 -9.99 16.78 -5.45
CA GLY A 95 -10.56 17.05 -4.12
C GLY A 95 -11.89 16.35 -3.84
N SER A 96 -12.39 15.47 -4.73
CA SER A 96 -13.73 14.87 -4.61
C SER A 96 -13.92 14.07 -3.33
N PHE A 97 -15.16 14.05 -2.86
CA PHE A 97 -15.53 13.33 -1.63
C PHE A 97 -15.40 11.81 -1.84
N GLU A 98 -15.81 11.31 -2.99
CA GLU A 98 -15.79 9.89 -3.35
C GLU A 98 -14.37 9.35 -3.41
N LEU A 99 -13.44 10.10 -4.04
CA LEU A 99 -12.03 9.69 -4.09
C LEU A 99 -11.41 9.62 -2.69
N LYS A 100 -11.65 10.62 -1.86
CA LYS A 100 -11.18 10.62 -0.47
C LYS A 100 -11.68 9.43 0.33
N GLN A 101 -12.92 8.98 0.07
CA GLN A 101 -13.47 7.79 0.74
C GLN A 101 -12.78 6.51 0.30
N VAL A 102 -12.68 6.26 -1.02
CA VAL A 102 -12.05 5.03 -1.50
C VAL A 102 -10.57 4.96 -1.16
N ILE A 103 -9.85 6.09 -1.09
CA ILE A 103 -8.46 6.14 -0.63
C ILE A 103 -8.35 5.69 0.84
N ARG A 104 -9.26 6.16 1.73
CA ARG A 104 -9.28 5.71 3.13
C ARG A 104 -9.54 4.21 3.23
N ASP A 105 -10.53 3.71 2.49
CA ASP A 105 -10.82 2.27 2.43
C ASP A 105 -9.60 1.48 1.95
N GLY A 106 -8.92 1.97 0.91
CA GLY A 106 -7.68 1.38 0.39
C GLY A 106 -6.56 1.36 1.43
N ALA A 107 -6.35 2.47 2.13
CA ALA A 107 -5.29 2.58 3.14
C ALA A 107 -5.50 1.59 4.32
N ILE A 108 -6.76 1.36 4.73
CA ILE A 108 -7.09 0.35 5.75
C ILE A 108 -6.70 -1.05 5.26
N ALA A 109 -7.05 -1.40 4.02
CA ALA A 109 -6.72 -2.69 3.45
C ALA A 109 -5.21 -2.91 3.31
N VAL A 110 -4.46 -1.86 2.93
CA VAL A 110 -3.00 -1.91 2.82
C VAL A 110 -2.33 -2.14 4.18
N GLU A 111 -2.83 -1.54 5.27
CA GLU A 111 -2.28 -1.80 6.61
C GLU A 111 -2.56 -3.23 7.08
N HIS A 112 -3.74 -3.81 6.78
CA HIS A 112 -4.01 -5.24 7.05
C HIS A 112 -2.97 -6.12 6.35
N LEU A 113 -2.68 -5.84 5.08
CA LEU A 113 -1.67 -6.54 4.29
C LEU A 113 -0.29 -6.45 4.94
N ALA A 114 0.12 -5.25 5.39
CA ALA A 114 1.42 -5.04 6.00
C ALA A 114 1.56 -5.76 7.36
N LEU A 115 0.49 -5.81 8.15
CA LEU A 115 0.47 -6.53 9.43
C LEU A 115 0.50 -8.05 9.24
N GLU A 116 -0.21 -8.57 8.23
CA GLU A 116 -0.18 -9.99 7.93
C GLU A 116 1.18 -10.44 7.40
N ALA A 117 1.81 -9.63 6.56
CA ALA A 117 3.18 -9.89 6.12
C ALA A 117 4.16 -9.98 7.31
N GLU A 118 4.06 -9.06 8.28
CA GLU A 118 4.85 -9.12 9.51
C GLU A 118 4.55 -10.38 10.33
N HIS A 119 3.27 -10.80 10.39
CA HIS A 119 2.86 -12.04 11.08
C HIS A 119 3.55 -13.27 10.50
N LEU A 120 3.69 -13.31 9.18
CA LEU A 120 4.36 -14.38 8.43
C LEU A 120 5.90 -14.26 8.42
N GLY A 121 6.47 -13.25 9.11
CA GLY A 121 7.91 -13.02 9.14
C GLY A 121 8.46 -12.34 7.88
N LEU A 122 7.60 -11.81 7.03
CA LEU A 122 7.97 -11.04 5.84
C LEU A 122 8.03 -9.55 6.16
N GLY A 123 8.92 -8.85 5.46
CA GLY A 123 9.06 -7.41 5.56
C GLY A 123 8.34 -6.67 4.46
N THR A 124 7.83 -5.48 4.78
CA THR A 124 7.22 -4.57 3.82
C THR A 124 7.76 -3.16 3.97
N CYS A 125 7.68 -2.38 2.90
CA CYS A 125 7.79 -0.94 2.97
C CYS A 125 6.71 -0.32 2.09
N TRP A 126 5.92 0.57 2.68
CA TRP A 126 4.94 1.37 1.98
C TRP A 126 5.63 2.55 1.29
N THR A 127 5.34 2.77 0.00
CA THR A 127 5.67 3.98 -0.72
C THR A 127 4.42 4.53 -1.43
N ALA A 128 4.30 5.85 -1.43
CA ALA A 128 3.23 6.59 -2.09
C ALA A 128 3.75 7.99 -2.52
N TRP A 129 5.05 8.11 -2.74
CA TRP A 129 5.69 9.35 -3.16
C TRP A 129 5.88 9.37 -4.69
N PHE A 130 4.77 9.28 -5.41
CA PHE A 130 4.76 9.28 -6.87
C PHE A 130 3.58 10.09 -7.39
N GLU A 131 3.70 10.59 -8.62
CA GLU A 131 2.60 11.20 -9.35
C GLU A 131 1.68 10.12 -9.92
N GLN A 132 0.37 10.27 -9.78
CA GLN A 132 -0.63 9.30 -10.27
C GLN A 132 -0.48 9.02 -11.76
N SER A 133 -0.25 10.05 -12.57
CA SER A 133 -0.09 9.92 -14.02
C SER A 133 1.05 8.95 -14.39
N ARG A 134 2.19 9.07 -13.71
CA ARG A 134 3.38 8.25 -13.93
C ARG A 134 3.18 6.82 -13.43
N MET A 135 2.70 6.68 -12.20
CA MET A 135 2.51 5.36 -11.60
C MET A 135 1.43 4.55 -12.33
N ARG A 136 0.32 5.18 -12.68
CA ARG A 136 -0.75 4.52 -13.46
C ARG A 136 -0.26 4.05 -14.82
N ALA A 137 0.57 4.85 -15.50
CA ALA A 137 1.20 4.45 -16.76
C ALA A 137 2.20 3.30 -16.59
N ALA A 138 2.97 3.27 -15.48
CA ALA A 138 3.96 2.22 -15.21
C ALA A 138 3.34 0.82 -15.06
N VAL A 139 2.08 0.76 -14.61
CA VAL A 139 1.37 -0.50 -14.32
C VAL A 139 0.15 -0.72 -15.23
N ASP A 140 0.00 0.06 -16.29
CA ASP A 140 -1.16 0.01 -17.21
C ASP A 140 -2.50 0.00 -16.46
N ALA A 141 -2.64 0.88 -15.47
CA ALA A 141 -3.80 0.90 -14.58
C ALA A 141 -5.09 1.21 -15.36
N PRO A 142 -6.20 0.47 -15.13
CA PRO A 142 -7.47 0.74 -15.75
C PRO A 142 -7.97 2.18 -15.50
N LYS A 143 -8.74 2.71 -16.43
CA LYS A 143 -9.44 3.98 -16.22
C LYS A 143 -10.35 3.87 -14.98
N GLY A 144 -10.26 4.86 -14.10
CA GLY A 144 -11.03 4.84 -12.85
C GLY A 144 -10.27 4.25 -11.64
N TYR A 145 -9.06 3.73 -11.84
CA TYR A 145 -8.23 3.29 -10.73
C TYR A 145 -7.29 4.41 -10.26
N PHE A 146 -7.24 4.62 -8.94
CA PHE A 146 -6.28 5.48 -8.27
C PHE A 146 -5.30 4.59 -7.50
N ILE A 147 -4.00 4.82 -7.65
CA ILE A 147 -2.98 4.04 -6.94
C ILE A 147 -2.78 4.63 -5.55
N VAL A 148 -3.14 3.87 -4.52
CA VAL A 148 -3.03 4.29 -3.11
C VAL A 148 -1.61 4.17 -2.61
N ALA A 149 -0.97 3.06 -2.94
CA ALA A 149 0.39 2.75 -2.52
C ALA A 149 1.02 1.65 -3.37
N VAL A 150 2.34 1.57 -3.31
CA VAL A 150 3.09 0.37 -3.67
C VAL A 150 3.74 -0.17 -2.40
N LEU A 151 3.56 -1.45 -2.10
CA LEU A 151 4.30 -2.14 -1.05
C LEU A 151 5.38 -3.02 -1.68
N THR A 152 6.62 -2.84 -1.25
CA THR A 152 7.65 -3.86 -1.46
C THR A 152 7.46 -4.97 -0.45
N LEU A 153 7.70 -6.23 -0.84
CA LEU A 153 7.50 -7.42 -0.01
C LEU A 153 8.61 -8.43 -0.23
N GLY A 154 9.12 -9.01 0.84
CA GLY A 154 10.14 -10.06 0.80
C GLY A 154 10.65 -10.45 2.17
N VAL A 155 11.59 -11.40 2.22
CA VAL A 155 12.27 -11.77 3.46
C VAL A 155 13.26 -10.66 3.84
N PRO A 156 13.14 -10.09 5.08
CA PRO A 156 13.99 -8.97 5.50
C PRO A 156 15.48 -9.35 5.53
N ALA A 157 16.34 -8.50 4.95
CA ALA A 157 17.79 -8.56 5.09
C ALA A 157 18.34 -7.50 6.06
N GLU A 158 17.46 -6.85 6.82
CA GLU A 158 17.80 -5.84 7.82
C GLU A 158 16.81 -5.89 8.98
N THR A 159 17.23 -5.36 10.14
CA THR A 159 16.37 -5.22 11.33
C THR A 159 16.44 -3.77 11.81
N PRO A 160 15.66 -2.86 11.24
CA PRO A 160 15.70 -1.46 11.61
C PRO A 160 15.22 -1.24 13.05
N ALA A 161 15.89 -0.33 13.77
CA ALA A 161 15.46 0.07 15.09
C ALA A 161 14.06 0.70 15.07
N ALA A 162 13.34 0.55 16.19
CA ALA A 162 12.04 1.21 16.36
C ALA A 162 12.22 2.73 16.32
N ARG A 163 11.41 3.39 15.50
CA ARG A 163 11.38 4.86 15.48
C ARG A 163 10.57 5.39 16.65
N GLN A 164 11.05 6.49 17.24
CA GLN A 164 10.34 7.19 18.30
C GLN A 164 8.92 7.56 17.83
N ARG A 165 7.97 7.46 18.74
CA ARG A 165 6.59 7.91 18.56
C ARG A 165 6.32 9.07 19.54
N LYS A 166 5.39 9.93 19.15
CA LYS A 166 4.83 10.93 20.08
C LYS A 166 4.19 10.22 21.27
N SER A 167 4.18 10.87 22.41
CA SER A 167 3.46 10.38 23.59
C SER A 167 1.95 10.40 23.35
N LEU A 168 1.19 9.63 24.12
CA LEU A 168 -0.26 9.66 24.04
C LEU A 168 -0.82 11.04 24.34
N SER A 169 -0.22 11.79 25.27
CA SER A 169 -0.62 13.15 25.61
C SER A 169 -0.44 14.17 24.49
N GLU A 170 0.43 13.89 23.50
CA GLU A 170 0.62 14.74 22.32
C GLU A 170 -0.39 14.46 21.20
N ILE A 171 -1.05 13.31 21.23
CA ILE A 171 -1.91 12.86 20.11
C ILE A 171 -3.36 12.60 20.53
N VAL A 172 -3.66 12.67 21.82
CA VAL A 172 -5.03 12.42 22.35
C VAL A 172 -5.53 13.69 23.02
N SER A 173 -6.70 14.13 22.60
CA SER A 173 -7.51 15.12 23.29
C SER A 173 -8.85 14.49 23.69
N TYR A 174 -9.46 14.98 24.75
CA TYR A 174 -10.76 14.49 25.23
C TYR A 174 -11.81 15.57 25.01
N ASP A 175 -12.95 15.19 24.46
CA ASP A 175 -14.12 16.00 24.15
C ASP A 175 -13.85 17.11 23.12
N HIS A 176 -12.79 17.90 23.27
CA HIS A 176 -12.43 19.01 22.39
C HIS A 176 -10.95 18.99 22.04
N TRP A 177 -10.60 19.59 20.89
CA TRP A 177 -9.20 19.85 20.54
C TRP A 177 -8.67 21.02 21.36
N ASN A 178 -7.46 20.90 21.91
CA ASN A 178 -6.74 22.00 22.60
C ASN A 178 -6.06 22.90 21.58
#